data_a2bab4ee398d59a81765e92dde7459ad
#
_entry.id   a2bab4ee398d59a81765e92dde7459ad
#
_cell.length_a   1.000
_cell.length_b   1.000
_cell.length_c   1.000
_cell.angle_alpha   90.00
_cell.angle_beta   90.00
_cell.angle_gamma   90.00
#
_symmetry.space_group_name_H-M   'P 1'
#
loop_
_entity.id
_entity.type
_entity.pdbx_description
1 polymer ?
#
loop_
_entity_poly.entity_id
_entity_poly.type
_entity_poly.pdbx_seq_one_letter_code
_entity_poly.pdbx_strand_id
1 'polypeptide(L)'
;MRKIEDITDNLPPMLSGKELISALSVLPEYNPEIVNASAAERLMALSDIYRIYVPSKMSQEIYSKLYLALIRSLQKKCTSAVMQQQRENFKAMQHKSYNGGIIGGSDSFSIIGSSGIGKSASVFRAIQLMTDSEVIETENPYAKIIPVLVVQTPFDASTKGLMLEILRRVDEILGSKYYENAHRKKSTTDTLIGCVSQIALNNIGLLILDEIQNVCNSKNGRNLVGSITQLVNNSGISICFVGTPECKEFFSKAMHLARRTMGLQYGSMEYGIEFIAFCKIIFQYQYMERHV
;
A
#
# COMPACT_ATOMS: atom_id res chain seq x y z
N MET A 1 18.78 4.05 -31.26
CA MET A 1 17.99 3.44 -30.18
C MET A 1 17.36 4.56 -29.42
N ARG A 2 16.01 4.68 -29.37
CA ARG A 2 15.34 5.64 -28.50
C ARG A 2 15.61 5.21 -27.05
N LYS A 3 16.03 6.16 -26.20
CA LYS A 3 16.26 5.93 -24.78
C LYS A 3 14.93 5.52 -24.16
N ILE A 4 14.88 4.38 -23.46
CA ILE A 4 13.70 3.99 -22.69
C ILE A 4 13.61 5.01 -21.56
N GLU A 5 12.46 5.66 -21.42
CA GLU A 5 12.16 6.59 -20.33
C GLU A 5 12.21 5.83 -19.01
N ASP A 6 12.98 6.32 -18.05
CA ASP A 6 13.01 5.71 -16.72
C ASP A 6 11.77 6.20 -15.97
N ILE A 7 10.83 5.29 -15.71
CA ILE A 7 9.58 5.59 -15.00
C ILE A 7 9.85 6.19 -13.62
N THR A 8 11.00 5.85 -13.02
CA THR A 8 11.38 6.33 -11.68
C THR A 8 11.71 7.81 -11.66
N ASP A 9 12.04 8.42 -12.81
CA ASP A 9 12.31 9.86 -12.92
C ASP A 9 11.04 10.72 -12.69
N ASN A 10 9.86 10.10 -12.80
CA ASN A 10 8.57 10.75 -12.57
C ASN A 10 8.13 10.71 -11.09
N LEU A 11 8.96 10.20 -10.20
CA LEU A 11 8.67 10.19 -8.75
C LEU A 11 9.42 11.30 -8.03
N PRO A 12 8.82 11.91 -6.98
CA PRO A 12 9.53 12.80 -6.09
C PRO A 12 10.78 12.11 -5.51
N PRO A 13 11.88 12.85 -5.26
CA PRO A 13 13.07 12.26 -4.66
C PRO A 13 12.79 11.71 -3.25
N MET A 14 13.51 10.65 -2.89
CA MET A 14 13.38 10.05 -1.56
C MET A 14 13.83 11.03 -0.48
N LEU A 15 12.95 11.32 0.46
CA LEU A 15 13.24 12.16 1.62
C LEU A 15 13.87 11.35 2.75
N SER A 16 14.66 12.02 3.60
CA SER A 16 15.29 11.39 4.77
C SER A 16 15.50 12.38 5.93
N GLY A 17 15.75 11.85 7.13
CA GLY A 17 16.09 12.67 8.29
C GLY A 17 15.07 13.75 8.61
N LYS A 18 15.54 14.98 8.85
CA LYS A 18 14.68 16.11 9.25
C LYS A 18 13.69 16.54 8.16
N GLU A 19 14.07 16.44 6.88
CA GLU A 19 13.20 16.77 5.76
C GLU A 19 12.01 15.82 5.71
N LEU A 20 12.24 14.51 5.88
CA LEU A 20 11.18 13.53 5.94
C LEU A 20 10.24 13.77 7.12
N ILE A 21 10.78 14.05 8.31
CA ILE A 21 9.97 14.35 9.50
C ILE A 21 9.09 15.58 9.24
N SER A 22 9.65 16.63 8.69
CA SER A 22 8.90 17.85 8.35
C SER A 22 7.79 17.57 7.33
N ALA A 23 8.10 16.85 6.25
CA ALA A 23 7.14 16.53 5.20
C ALA A 23 6.02 15.58 5.68
N LEU A 24 6.32 14.63 6.55
CA LEU A 24 5.31 13.75 7.16
C LEU A 24 4.40 14.49 8.13
N SER A 25 4.90 15.53 8.83
CA SER A 25 4.14 16.26 9.84
C SER A 25 2.94 16.98 9.24
N VAL A 26 1.79 16.89 9.90
CA VAL A 26 0.63 17.74 9.63
C VAL A 26 0.22 18.37 10.93
N LEU A 27 0.42 19.67 11.03
CA LEU A 27 0.03 20.46 12.19
C LEU A 27 -0.85 21.60 11.69
N PRO A 28 -2.10 21.69 12.14
CA PRO A 28 -2.95 22.85 11.88
C PRO A 28 -2.31 24.12 12.41
N GLU A 29 -2.68 25.27 11.85
CA GLU A 29 -2.24 26.55 12.39
C GLU A 29 -2.73 26.73 13.82
N TYR A 30 -1.77 26.94 14.74
CA TYR A 30 -2.09 27.15 16.15
C TYR A 30 -2.38 28.63 16.41
N ASN A 31 -3.59 28.90 16.91
CA ASN A 31 -3.99 30.25 17.31
C ASN A 31 -4.23 30.32 18.83
N PRO A 32 -3.33 30.91 19.62
CA PRO A 32 -3.47 31.00 21.06
C PRO A 32 -4.68 31.85 21.52
N GLU A 33 -5.17 32.76 20.68
CA GLU A 33 -6.32 33.63 21.02
C GLU A 33 -7.64 32.84 21.15
N ILE A 34 -7.70 31.64 20.57
CA ILE A 34 -8.89 30.75 20.68
C ILE A 34 -9.19 30.41 22.16
N VAL A 35 -8.21 30.43 23.05
CA VAL A 35 -8.42 30.19 24.49
C VAL A 35 -9.42 31.20 25.07
N ASN A 36 -9.44 32.46 24.55
CA ASN A 36 -10.31 33.53 24.98
C ASN A 36 -11.66 33.59 24.24
N ALA A 37 -11.83 32.72 23.23
CA ALA A 37 -13.04 32.66 22.41
C ALA A 37 -14.21 31.99 23.18
N SER A 38 -15.40 32.06 22.59
CA SER A 38 -16.59 31.41 23.14
C SER A 38 -16.40 29.89 23.24
N ALA A 39 -17.15 29.23 24.14
CA ALA A 39 -17.10 27.78 24.29
C ALA A 39 -17.39 27.02 22.97
N ALA A 40 -18.29 27.56 22.14
CA ALA A 40 -18.62 26.98 20.84
C ALA A 40 -17.44 27.07 19.86
N GLU A 41 -16.77 28.21 19.79
CA GLU A 41 -15.59 28.38 18.92
C GLU A 41 -14.42 27.51 19.36
N ARG A 42 -14.18 27.39 20.69
CA ARG A 42 -13.17 26.49 21.23
C ARG A 42 -13.49 25.03 20.92
N LEU A 43 -14.76 24.63 21.03
CA LEU A 43 -15.19 23.28 20.67
C LEU A 43 -14.98 22.99 19.18
N MET A 44 -15.25 23.95 18.31
CA MET A 44 -14.98 23.81 16.87
C MET A 44 -13.48 23.68 16.59
N ALA A 45 -12.65 24.48 17.27
CA ALA A 45 -11.19 24.39 17.13
C ALA A 45 -10.61 23.05 17.60
N LEU A 46 -11.24 22.37 18.55
CA LEU A 46 -10.86 21.01 18.96
C LEU A 46 -10.91 20.01 17.79
N SER A 47 -11.73 20.27 16.78
CA SER A 47 -11.77 19.40 15.59
C SER A 47 -10.44 19.33 14.85
N ASP A 48 -9.57 20.32 15.01
CA ASP A 48 -8.24 20.34 14.42
C ASP A 48 -7.32 19.22 14.97
N ILE A 49 -7.60 18.69 16.16
CA ILE A 49 -6.87 17.55 16.73
C ILE A 49 -6.92 16.34 15.79
N TYR A 50 -8.05 16.11 15.11
CA TYR A 50 -8.20 15.00 14.15
C TYR A 50 -7.35 15.17 12.87
N ARG A 51 -6.86 16.38 12.61
CA ARG A 51 -6.01 16.69 11.46
C ARG A 51 -4.53 16.58 11.79
N ILE A 52 -4.16 16.47 13.07
CA ILE A 52 -2.78 16.40 13.52
C ILE A 52 -2.18 15.05 13.14
N TYR A 53 -1.04 15.07 12.48
CA TYR A 53 -0.21 13.91 12.29
C TYR A 53 1.23 14.20 12.74
N VAL A 54 1.65 13.52 13.79
CA VAL A 54 3.01 13.59 14.33
C VAL A 54 3.78 12.36 13.88
N PRO A 55 4.83 12.53 13.05
CA PRO A 55 5.58 11.38 12.55
C PRO A 55 6.36 10.69 13.67
N SER A 56 6.26 9.38 13.71
CA SER A 56 7.02 8.50 14.59
C SER A 56 8.18 7.82 13.83
N LYS A 57 9.04 7.09 14.56
CA LYS A 57 10.04 6.22 13.93
C LYS A 57 9.38 5.20 13.00
N MET A 58 8.21 4.65 13.42
CA MET A 58 7.42 3.75 12.60
C MET A 58 7.05 4.38 11.24
N SER A 59 6.57 5.61 11.21
CA SER A 59 6.16 6.27 9.95
C SER A 59 7.34 6.53 9.02
N GLN A 60 8.51 6.85 9.54
CA GLN A 60 9.73 7.04 8.76
C GLN A 60 10.23 5.72 8.13
N GLU A 61 10.20 4.63 8.91
CA GLU A 61 10.58 3.30 8.42
C GLU A 61 9.58 2.78 7.38
N ILE A 62 8.28 3.00 7.59
CA ILE A 62 7.23 2.66 6.62
C ILE A 62 7.44 3.41 5.31
N TYR A 63 7.64 4.74 5.36
CA TYR A 63 7.92 5.54 4.17
C TYR A 63 9.12 4.99 3.40
N SER A 64 10.26 4.80 4.09
CA SER A 64 11.49 4.33 3.47
C SER A 64 11.32 2.96 2.81
N LYS A 65 10.61 2.04 3.47
CA LYS A 65 10.38 0.68 2.96
C LYS A 65 9.44 0.67 1.76
N LEU A 66 8.35 1.45 1.82
CA LEU A 66 7.40 1.59 0.71
C LEU A 66 8.07 2.23 -0.50
N TYR A 67 8.83 3.31 -0.31
CA TYR A 67 9.52 4.01 -1.38
C TYR A 67 10.52 3.09 -2.11
N LEU A 68 11.37 2.37 -1.37
CA LEU A 68 12.31 1.43 -1.97
C LEU A 68 11.62 0.27 -2.70
N ALA A 69 10.53 -0.25 -2.16
CA ALA A 69 9.76 -1.30 -2.82
C ALA A 69 9.12 -0.81 -4.12
N LEU A 70 8.60 0.43 -4.12
CA LEU A 70 8.04 1.07 -5.32
C LEU A 70 9.10 1.25 -6.40
N ILE A 71 10.23 1.88 -6.07
CA ILE A 71 11.33 2.11 -7.03
C ILE A 71 11.78 0.79 -7.66
N ARG A 72 12.05 -0.24 -6.86
CA ARG A 72 12.49 -1.55 -7.37
C ARG A 72 11.44 -2.22 -8.25
N SER A 73 10.16 -2.04 -7.92
CA SER A 73 9.08 -2.58 -8.74
C SER A 73 8.98 -1.86 -10.07
N LEU A 74 9.08 -0.53 -10.09
CA LEU A 74 9.05 0.27 -11.33
C LEU A 74 10.26 0.00 -12.22
N GLN A 75 11.46 -0.12 -11.66
CA GLN A 75 12.67 -0.48 -12.42
C GLN A 75 12.54 -1.80 -13.16
N LYS A 76 11.80 -2.78 -12.61
CA LYS A 76 11.56 -4.07 -13.29
C LYS A 76 10.62 -3.94 -14.47
N LYS A 77 9.68 -2.98 -14.48
CA LYS A 77 8.61 -2.88 -15.49
C LYS A 77 9.10 -2.61 -16.91
N CYS A 78 10.23 -1.95 -17.08
CA CYS A 78 10.79 -1.61 -18.41
C CYS A 78 11.79 -2.65 -18.92
N THR A 79 11.86 -3.85 -18.34
CA THR A 79 12.84 -4.87 -18.70
C THR A 79 12.33 -5.83 -19.79
N SER A 80 13.26 -6.42 -20.55
CA SER A 80 12.95 -7.49 -21.51
C SER A 80 12.28 -8.70 -20.84
N ALA A 81 12.58 -8.95 -19.56
CA ALA A 81 11.95 -9.99 -18.78
C ALA A 81 10.44 -9.78 -18.61
N VAL A 82 9.99 -8.53 -18.47
CA VAL A 82 8.55 -8.21 -18.42
C VAL A 82 7.87 -8.55 -19.75
N MET A 83 8.47 -8.18 -20.88
CA MET A 83 7.90 -8.53 -22.19
C MET A 83 7.83 -10.04 -22.41
N GLN A 84 8.83 -10.79 -21.94
CA GLN A 84 8.81 -12.24 -21.99
C GLN A 84 7.72 -12.82 -21.06
N GLN A 85 7.58 -12.30 -19.83
CA GLN A 85 6.53 -12.73 -18.90
C GLN A 85 5.13 -12.44 -19.47
N GLN A 86 4.92 -11.30 -20.13
CA GLN A 86 3.65 -10.98 -20.79
C GLN A 86 3.28 -12.03 -21.83
N ARG A 87 4.25 -12.41 -22.68
CA ARG A 87 4.05 -13.44 -23.72
C ARG A 87 3.69 -14.79 -23.11
N GLU A 88 4.40 -15.20 -22.06
CA GLU A 88 4.16 -16.46 -21.39
C GLU A 88 2.80 -16.48 -20.65
N ASN A 89 2.43 -15.39 -19.99
CA ASN A 89 1.11 -15.26 -19.36
C ASN A 89 -0.01 -15.33 -20.41
N PHE A 90 0.18 -14.69 -21.58
CA PHE A 90 -0.79 -14.74 -22.67
C PHE A 90 -0.95 -16.17 -23.22
N LYS A 91 0.15 -16.89 -23.44
CA LYS A 91 0.12 -18.31 -23.84
C LYS A 91 -0.58 -19.17 -22.79
N ALA A 92 -0.28 -18.97 -21.51
CA ALA A 92 -0.89 -19.72 -20.42
C ALA A 92 -2.41 -19.52 -20.36
N MET A 93 -2.90 -18.30 -20.62
CA MET A 93 -4.33 -18.02 -20.69
C MET A 93 -5.01 -18.72 -21.88
N GLN A 94 -4.33 -18.83 -23.03
CA GLN A 94 -4.87 -19.51 -24.20
C GLN A 94 -4.88 -21.04 -24.05
N HIS A 95 -3.82 -21.61 -23.48
CA HIS A 95 -3.61 -23.06 -23.43
C HIS A 95 -3.90 -23.69 -22.06
N LYS A 96 -4.35 -22.89 -21.07
CA LYS A 96 -4.56 -23.33 -19.67
C LYS A 96 -3.33 -24.04 -19.06
N SER A 97 -2.14 -23.72 -19.56
CA SER A 97 -0.87 -24.24 -19.04
C SER A 97 -0.29 -23.27 -18.02
N TYR A 98 0.22 -23.80 -16.90
CA TYR A 98 0.92 -22.99 -15.91
C TYR A 98 2.39 -22.86 -16.30
N ASN A 99 2.87 -21.65 -16.48
CA ASN A 99 4.29 -21.37 -16.65
C ASN A 99 4.82 -20.64 -15.43
N GLY A 100 5.96 -21.10 -14.91
CA GLY A 100 6.63 -20.45 -13.78
C GLY A 100 6.98 -18.99 -14.07
N GLY A 101 7.05 -18.16 -13.02
CA GLY A 101 7.40 -16.75 -13.15
C GLY A 101 8.84 -16.56 -13.64
N ILE A 102 9.02 -15.75 -14.67
CA ILE A 102 10.32 -15.39 -15.25
C ILE A 102 10.93 -14.21 -14.50
N ILE A 103 10.07 -13.28 -14.03
CA ILE A 103 10.49 -12.12 -13.26
C ILE A 103 10.74 -12.58 -11.82
N GLY A 104 11.99 -12.84 -11.50
CA GLY A 104 12.37 -13.28 -10.15
C GLY A 104 11.99 -12.29 -9.05
N GLY A 105 11.75 -12.81 -7.86
CA GLY A 105 11.61 -12.17 -6.56
C GLY A 105 10.94 -10.81 -6.47
N SER A 106 9.74 -10.76 -5.89
CA SER A 106 9.13 -9.49 -5.46
C SER A 106 9.72 -9.06 -4.12
N ASP A 107 9.86 -7.75 -3.90
CA ASP A 107 10.21 -7.17 -2.59
C ASP A 107 8.96 -7.04 -1.70
N SER A 108 8.19 -8.12 -1.60
CA SER A 108 7.00 -8.15 -0.74
C SER A 108 7.39 -8.13 0.73
N PHE A 109 6.65 -7.39 1.54
CA PHE A 109 6.90 -7.25 2.97
C PHE A 109 5.60 -7.00 3.74
N SER A 110 5.69 -7.07 5.07
CA SER A 110 4.54 -6.82 5.94
C SER A 110 4.79 -5.65 6.91
N ILE A 111 3.71 -4.97 7.29
CA ILE A 111 3.66 -3.96 8.34
C ILE A 111 2.65 -4.49 9.37
N ILE A 112 3.17 -5.05 10.45
CA ILE A 112 2.37 -5.72 11.48
C ILE A 112 2.44 -4.93 12.78
N GLY A 113 1.31 -4.68 13.38
CA GLY A 113 1.25 -4.02 14.68
C GLY A 113 -0.17 -3.95 15.24
N SER A 114 -0.30 -3.65 16.52
CA SER A 114 -1.58 -3.57 17.22
C SER A 114 -2.57 -2.62 16.51
N SER A 115 -3.86 -2.85 16.70
CA SER A 115 -4.88 -1.92 16.19
C SER A 115 -4.72 -0.55 16.83
N GLY A 116 -4.98 0.53 16.09
CA GLY A 116 -4.94 1.90 16.60
C GLY A 116 -3.56 2.55 16.71
N ILE A 117 -2.44 1.86 16.42
CA ILE A 117 -1.09 2.46 16.49
C ILE A 117 -0.74 3.40 15.33
N GLY A 118 -1.64 3.62 14.37
CA GLY A 118 -1.42 4.55 13.26
C GLY A 118 -0.79 3.95 12.00
N LYS A 119 -0.82 2.61 11.80
CA LYS A 119 -0.26 1.96 10.60
C LYS A 119 -0.83 2.50 9.29
N SER A 120 -2.15 2.44 9.13
CA SER A 120 -2.83 2.89 7.90
C SER A 120 -2.64 4.38 7.67
N ALA A 121 -2.65 5.20 8.74
CA ALA A 121 -2.34 6.63 8.66
C ALA A 121 -0.90 6.86 8.17
N SER A 122 0.08 6.10 8.70
CA SER A 122 1.49 6.19 8.26
C SER A 122 1.67 5.76 6.80
N VAL A 123 0.99 4.69 6.38
CA VAL A 123 0.98 4.24 4.98
C VAL A 123 0.39 5.32 4.06
N PHE A 124 -0.75 5.88 4.43
CA PHE A 124 -1.41 6.93 3.65
C PHE A 124 -0.52 8.18 3.51
N ARG A 125 0.08 8.65 4.63
CA ARG A 125 1.03 9.79 4.59
C ARG A 125 2.26 9.49 3.75
N ALA A 126 2.80 8.28 3.84
CA ALA A 126 3.92 7.87 3.01
C ALA A 126 3.58 7.92 1.51
N ILE A 127 2.40 7.40 1.11
CA ILE A 127 1.94 7.43 -0.28
C ILE A 127 1.85 8.87 -0.80
N GLN A 128 1.28 9.80 -0.01
CA GLN A 128 1.17 11.20 -0.39
C GLN A 128 2.52 11.88 -0.68
N LEU A 129 3.60 11.41 -0.05
CA LEU A 129 4.95 11.93 -0.28
C LEU A 129 5.73 11.19 -1.36
N MET A 130 5.28 9.99 -1.73
CA MET A 130 5.95 9.16 -2.72
C MET A 130 5.52 9.47 -4.15
N THR A 131 4.33 10.04 -4.33
CA THR A 131 3.74 10.25 -5.65
C THR A 131 2.98 11.57 -5.70
N ASP A 132 3.21 12.36 -6.74
CA ASP A 132 2.49 13.61 -6.98
C ASP A 132 1.19 13.38 -7.75
N SER A 133 1.00 12.19 -8.33
CA SER A 133 -0.18 11.83 -9.10
C SER A 133 -0.58 10.37 -8.89
N GLU A 134 -1.86 10.08 -9.08
CA GLU A 134 -2.39 8.72 -9.01
C GLU A 134 -1.97 7.86 -10.22
N VAL A 135 -1.58 8.48 -11.33
CA VAL A 135 -1.18 7.80 -12.55
C VAL A 135 0.07 8.45 -13.12
N ILE A 136 1.09 7.65 -13.40
CA ILE A 136 2.25 8.02 -14.20
C ILE A 136 1.99 7.59 -15.63
N GLU A 137 2.06 8.54 -16.58
CA GLU A 137 1.99 8.25 -17.99
C GLU A 137 3.38 8.33 -18.62
N THR A 138 3.75 7.30 -19.39
CA THR A 138 5.02 7.25 -20.15
C THR A 138 4.74 7.26 -21.64
N GLU A 139 5.63 7.86 -22.44
CA GLU A 139 5.47 7.94 -23.89
C GLU A 139 6.15 6.79 -24.64
N ASN A 140 7.28 6.30 -24.13
CA ASN A 140 8.09 5.29 -24.83
C ASN A 140 8.62 4.18 -23.89
N PRO A 141 7.95 3.02 -23.81
CA PRO A 141 6.63 2.70 -24.39
C PRO A 141 5.49 3.43 -23.72
N TYR A 142 4.40 3.67 -24.42
CA TYR A 142 3.21 4.25 -23.81
C TYR A 142 2.64 3.28 -22.76
N ALA A 143 2.54 3.76 -21.54
CA ALA A 143 1.95 3.03 -20.44
C ALA A 143 1.31 3.99 -19.42
N LYS A 144 0.24 3.53 -18.80
CA LYS A 144 -0.37 4.18 -17.63
C LYS A 144 -0.09 3.30 -16.41
N ILE A 145 0.63 3.84 -15.45
CA ILE A 145 1.05 3.11 -14.26
C ILE A 145 0.46 3.77 -13.03
N ILE A 146 -0.22 3.00 -12.22
CA ILE A 146 -0.65 3.36 -10.87
C ILE A 146 0.55 3.11 -9.94
N PRO A 147 1.22 4.13 -9.41
CA PRO A 147 2.39 3.94 -8.57
C PRO A 147 2.10 3.05 -7.37
N VAL A 148 1.03 3.36 -6.64
CA VAL A 148 0.61 2.61 -5.45
C VAL A 148 -0.88 2.36 -5.50
N LEU A 149 -1.28 1.09 -5.44
CA LEU A 149 -2.68 0.68 -5.35
C LEU A 149 -2.95 0.13 -3.95
N VAL A 150 -3.88 0.74 -3.22
CA VAL A 150 -4.31 0.28 -1.90
C VAL A 150 -5.65 -0.44 -2.02
N VAL A 151 -5.71 -1.66 -1.50
CA VAL A 151 -6.90 -2.51 -1.51
C VAL A 151 -7.11 -3.12 -0.13
N GLN A 152 -8.34 -3.12 0.34
CA GLN A 152 -8.70 -3.82 1.57
C GLN A 152 -8.96 -5.30 1.30
N THR A 153 -8.42 -6.15 2.16
CA THR A 153 -8.68 -7.59 2.11
C THR A 153 -10.13 -7.85 2.51
N PRO A 154 -10.92 -8.55 1.68
CA PRO A 154 -12.31 -8.87 2.01
C PRO A 154 -12.41 -9.62 3.34
N PHE A 155 -13.47 -9.33 4.11
CA PHE A 155 -13.70 -9.93 5.43
C PHE A 155 -13.79 -11.46 5.39
N ASP A 156 -14.39 -12.02 4.32
CA ASP A 156 -14.50 -13.45 4.09
C ASP A 156 -13.24 -14.11 3.50
N ALA A 157 -12.19 -13.32 3.28
CA ALA A 157 -10.97 -13.70 2.58
C ALA A 157 -11.23 -14.39 1.22
N SER A 158 -12.28 -13.96 0.53
CA SER A 158 -12.63 -14.50 -0.77
C SER A 158 -11.58 -14.10 -1.82
N THR A 159 -10.96 -15.08 -2.45
CA THR A 159 -10.02 -14.83 -3.57
C THR A 159 -10.71 -14.08 -4.70
N LYS A 160 -11.92 -14.51 -5.06
CA LYS A 160 -12.69 -13.84 -6.10
C LYS A 160 -13.02 -12.39 -5.72
N GLY A 161 -13.41 -12.17 -4.47
CA GLY A 161 -13.69 -10.84 -3.92
C GLY A 161 -12.48 -9.92 -4.00
N LEU A 162 -11.29 -10.40 -3.57
CA LEU A 162 -10.06 -9.61 -3.67
C LEU A 162 -9.68 -9.28 -5.11
N MET A 163 -9.75 -10.25 -6.02
CA MET A 163 -9.41 -10.00 -7.43
C MET A 163 -10.36 -8.98 -8.06
N LEU A 164 -11.65 -9.09 -7.78
CA LEU A 164 -12.65 -8.13 -8.28
C LEU A 164 -12.45 -6.73 -7.67
N GLU A 165 -12.09 -6.64 -6.39
CA GLU A 165 -11.79 -5.35 -5.75
C GLU A 165 -10.56 -4.66 -6.36
N ILE A 166 -9.50 -5.43 -6.66
CA ILE A 166 -8.34 -4.91 -7.40
C ILE A 166 -8.77 -4.35 -8.76
N LEU A 167 -9.58 -5.09 -9.52
CA LEU A 167 -10.06 -4.65 -10.83
C LEU A 167 -10.92 -3.38 -10.71
N ARG A 168 -11.80 -3.32 -9.72
CA ARG A 168 -12.66 -2.16 -9.47
C ARG A 168 -11.83 -0.90 -9.19
N ARG A 169 -10.83 -1.01 -8.30
CA ARG A 169 -9.94 0.11 -7.97
C ARG A 169 -9.09 0.55 -9.16
N VAL A 170 -8.63 -0.39 -9.98
CA VAL A 170 -7.90 -0.07 -11.21
C VAL A 170 -8.82 0.67 -12.20
N ASP A 171 -10.06 0.23 -12.36
CA ASP A 171 -11.03 0.89 -13.25
C ASP A 171 -11.35 2.31 -12.79
N GLU A 172 -11.48 2.54 -11.48
CA GLU A 172 -11.70 3.87 -10.90
C GLU A 172 -10.56 4.84 -11.23
N ILE A 173 -9.30 4.37 -11.17
CA ILE A 173 -8.13 5.21 -11.39
C ILE A 173 -7.81 5.38 -12.87
N LEU A 174 -7.87 4.31 -13.67
CA LEU A 174 -7.48 4.34 -15.09
C LEU A 174 -8.65 4.64 -16.05
N GLY A 175 -9.89 4.67 -15.58
CA GLY A 175 -11.08 4.78 -16.43
C GLY A 175 -11.29 3.56 -17.33
N SER A 176 -10.78 2.39 -16.92
CA SER A 176 -10.91 1.14 -17.67
C SER A 176 -12.24 0.41 -17.36
N LYS A 177 -12.46 -0.77 -17.94
CA LYS A 177 -13.68 -1.57 -17.74
C LYS A 177 -13.39 -3.04 -17.43
N TYR A 178 -12.30 -3.33 -16.75
CA TYR A 178 -11.91 -4.70 -16.41
C TYR A 178 -12.88 -5.37 -15.45
N TYR A 179 -13.31 -4.65 -14.40
CA TYR A 179 -14.29 -5.13 -13.43
C TYR A 179 -15.62 -5.44 -14.08
N GLU A 180 -16.14 -4.49 -14.87
CA GLU A 180 -17.42 -4.64 -15.57
C GLU A 180 -17.41 -5.85 -16.50
N ASN A 181 -16.34 -6.00 -17.28
CA ASN A 181 -16.15 -7.13 -18.19
C ASN A 181 -16.04 -8.48 -17.46
N ALA A 182 -15.31 -8.50 -16.34
CA ALA A 182 -15.15 -9.70 -15.51
C ALA A 182 -16.48 -10.13 -14.88
N HIS A 183 -17.28 -9.17 -14.43
CA HIS A 183 -18.58 -9.40 -13.81
C HIS A 183 -19.60 -9.90 -14.82
N ARG A 184 -19.72 -9.27 -16.00
CA ARG A 184 -20.63 -9.70 -17.07
C ARG A 184 -20.33 -11.12 -17.56
N LYS A 185 -19.06 -11.49 -17.68
CA LYS A 185 -18.64 -12.82 -18.17
C LYS A 185 -18.72 -13.90 -17.10
N LYS A 186 -19.14 -13.58 -15.86
CA LYS A 186 -19.13 -14.50 -14.70
C LYS A 186 -17.80 -15.23 -14.57
N SER A 187 -16.68 -14.48 -14.69
CA SER A 187 -15.32 -15.01 -14.73
C SER A 187 -15.03 -15.96 -13.57
N THR A 188 -14.30 -17.02 -13.86
CA THR A 188 -13.79 -17.95 -12.84
C THR A 188 -12.66 -17.29 -12.05
N THR A 189 -12.36 -17.83 -10.86
CA THR A 189 -11.27 -17.33 -10.02
C THR A 189 -9.94 -17.35 -10.76
N ASP A 190 -9.63 -18.43 -11.49
CA ASP A 190 -8.38 -18.56 -12.26
C ASP A 190 -8.27 -17.52 -13.37
N THR A 191 -9.38 -17.26 -14.08
CA THR A 191 -9.42 -16.21 -15.10
C THR A 191 -9.18 -14.82 -14.50
N LEU A 192 -9.73 -14.56 -13.30
CA LEU A 192 -9.53 -13.31 -12.59
C LEU A 192 -8.07 -13.14 -12.14
N ILE A 193 -7.46 -14.20 -11.58
CA ILE A 193 -6.04 -14.17 -11.20
C ILE A 193 -5.17 -13.87 -12.42
N GLY A 194 -5.44 -14.50 -13.58
CA GLY A 194 -4.74 -14.23 -14.82
C GLY A 194 -4.88 -12.78 -15.27
N CYS A 195 -6.10 -12.24 -15.26
CA CYS A 195 -6.38 -10.85 -15.62
C CYS A 195 -5.66 -9.86 -14.67
N VAL A 196 -5.80 -10.04 -13.36
CA VAL A 196 -5.13 -9.20 -12.36
C VAL A 196 -3.61 -9.30 -12.48
N SER A 197 -3.06 -10.50 -12.77
CA SER A 197 -1.62 -10.67 -12.99
C SER A 197 -1.10 -9.85 -14.18
N GLN A 198 -1.83 -9.78 -15.28
CA GLN A 198 -1.47 -8.95 -16.43
C GLN A 198 -1.53 -7.47 -16.10
N ILE A 199 -2.59 -7.03 -15.41
CA ILE A 199 -2.74 -5.63 -14.99
C ILE A 199 -1.64 -5.26 -13.99
N ALA A 200 -1.36 -6.12 -13.02
CA ALA A 200 -0.30 -5.90 -12.04
C ALA A 200 1.07 -5.79 -12.71
N LEU A 201 1.35 -6.65 -13.69
CA LEU A 201 2.59 -6.61 -14.46
C LEU A 201 2.76 -5.28 -15.20
N ASN A 202 1.68 -4.77 -15.80
CA ASN A 202 1.74 -3.62 -16.71
C ASN A 202 1.48 -2.28 -16.01
N ASN A 203 0.52 -2.25 -15.11
CA ASN A 203 -0.11 -1.00 -14.68
C ASN A 203 0.03 -0.71 -13.17
N ILE A 204 0.52 -1.63 -12.33
CA ILE A 204 0.60 -1.40 -10.87
C ILE A 204 2.06 -1.42 -10.43
N GLY A 205 2.53 -0.33 -9.79
CA GLY A 205 3.86 -0.24 -9.19
C GLY A 205 3.96 -1.08 -7.91
N LEU A 206 3.21 -0.72 -6.90
CA LEU A 206 3.16 -1.38 -5.60
C LEU A 206 1.71 -1.66 -5.23
N LEU A 207 1.40 -2.89 -4.81
CA LEU A 207 0.10 -3.25 -4.27
C LEU A 207 0.17 -3.28 -2.74
N ILE A 208 -0.73 -2.58 -2.08
CA ILE A 208 -0.88 -2.62 -0.62
C ILE A 208 -2.19 -3.32 -0.29
N LEU A 209 -2.09 -4.42 0.46
CA LEU A 209 -3.24 -5.16 0.98
C LEU A 209 -3.40 -4.84 2.46
N ASP A 210 -4.39 -4.01 2.77
CA ASP A 210 -4.74 -3.66 4.15
C ASP A 210 -5.73 -4.67 4.75
N GLU A 211 -5.85 -4.68 6.07
CA GLU A 211 -6.71 -5.59 6.85
C GLU A 211 -6.41 -7.08 6.58
N ILE A 212 -5.12 -7.43 6.37
CA ILE A 212 -4.73 -8.81 6.00
C ILE A 212 -5.08 -9.84 7.07
N GLN A 213 -5.37 -9.44 8.32
CA GLN A 213 -5.84 -10.34 9.37
C GLN A 213 -7.17 -11.04 9.03
N ASN A 214 -7.95 -10.51 8.11
CA ASN A 214 -9.16 -11.17 7.62
C ASN A 214 -8.87 -12.55 7.04
N VAL A 215 -7.64 -12.76 6.51
CA VAL A 215 -7.18 -14.05 6.01
C VAL A 215 -7.03 -15.08 7.13
N CYS A 216 -6.63 -14.66 8.32
CA CYS A 216 -6.37 -15.54 9.45
C CYS A 216 -7.65 -16.13 10.02
N ASN A 217 -8.75 -15.38 9.97
CA ASN A 217 -10.03 -15.71 10.57
C ASN A 217 -10.97 -16.46 9.61
N SER A 218 -10.58 -16.63 8.34
CA SER A 218 -11.41 -17.25 7.32
C SER A 218 -10.96 -18.65 6.92
N LYS A 219 -11.92 -19.55 6.69
CA LYS A 219 -11.68 -20.85 6.07
C LYS A 219 -11.06 -20.75 4.67
N ASN A 220 -11.29 -19.65 3.98
CA ASN A 220 -10.78 -19.38 2.63
C ASN A 220 -9.34 -18.84 2.63
N GLY A 221 -8.78 -18.50 3.78
CA GLY A 221 -7.49 -17.84 3.89
C GLY A 221 -6.34 -18.56 3.19
N ARG A 222 -6.26 -19.88 3.28
CA ARG A 222 -5.24 -20.68 2.58
C ARG A 222 -5.32 -20.53 1.07
N ASN A 223 -6.53 -20.54 0.51
CA ASN A 223 -6.75 -20.38 -0.93
C ASN A 223 -6.35 -18.99 -1.39
N LEU A 224 -6.67 -17.97 -0.60
CA LEU A 224 -6.28 -16.60 -0.89
C LEU A 224 -4.76 -16.44 -0.92
N VAL A 225 -4.03 -17.02 0.05
CA VAL A 225 -2.56 -16.99 0.05
C VAL A 225 -1.96 -17.65 -1.18
N GLY A 226 -2.50 -18.81 -1.56
CA GLY A 226 -2.09 -19.50 -2.80
C GLY A 226 -2.26 -18.59 -4.03
N SER A 227 -3.40 -17.91 -4.10
CA SER A 227 -3.72 -16.99 -5.21
C SER A 227 -2.85 -15.75 -5.21
N ILE A 228 -2.55 -15.16 -4.05
CA ILE A 228 -1.60 -14.04 -3.92
C ILE A 228 -0.19 -14.50 -4.34
N THR A 229 0.23 -15.69 -3.94
CA THR A 229 1.53 -16.25 -4.35
C THR A 229 1.61 -16.43 -5.86
N GLN A 230 0.53 -16.91 -6.47
CA GLN A 230 0.43 -17.04 -7.93
C GLN A 230 0.47 -15.66 -8.61
N LEU A 231 -0.25 -14.67 -8.08
CA LEU A 231 -0.23 -13.29 -8.57
C LEU A 231 1.21 -12.72 -8.56
N VAL A 232 1.93 -12.87 -7.45
CA VAL A 232 3.32 -12.42 -7.31
C VAL A 232 4.24 -13.12 -8.31
N ASN A 233 4.10 -14.44 -8.48
CA ASN A 233 4.94 -15.19 -9.41
C ASN A 233 4.67 -14.82 -10.89
N ASN A 234 3.41 -14.56 -11.25
CA ASN A 234 3.02 -14.26 -12.63
C ASN A 234 3.27 -12.80 -13.02
N SER A 235 3.32 -11.88 -12.06
CA SER A 235 3.47 -10.45 -12.32
C SER A 235 4.78 -9.85 -11.82
N GLY A 236 5.47 -10.51 -10.88
CA GLY A 236 6.65 -9.94 -10.22
C GLY A 236 6.34 -8.70 -9.38
N ILE A 237 5.06 -8.40 -9.11
CA ILE A 237 4.66 -7.22 -8.34
C ILE A 237 5.15 -7.30 -6.90
N SER A 238 5.55 -6.17 -6.35
CA SER A 238 5.79 -6.03 -4.91
C SER A 238 4.47 -5.83 -4.17
N ILE A 239 4.28 -6.56 -3.07
CA ILE A 239 3.08 -6.44 -2.23
C ILE A 239 3.49 -6.06 -0.81
N CYS A 240 2.84 -5.02 -0.27
CA CYS A 240 2.89 -4.68 1.15
C CYS A 240 1.62 -5.20 1.84
N PHE A 241 1.80 -6.02 2.87
CA PHE A 241 0.71 -6.54 3.69
C PHE A 241 0.61 -5.72 4.98
N VAL A 242 -0.54 -5.11 5.24
CA VAL A 242 -0.77 -4.34 6.47
C VAL A 242 -1.79 -5.06 7.34
N GLY A 243 -1.47 -5.25 8.63
CA GLY A 243 -2.38 -5.97 9.52
C GLY A 243 -1.97 -6.00 10.98
N THR A 244 -2.68 -6.84 11.75
CA THR A 244 -2.49 -7.04 13.18
C THR A 244 -1.54 -8.21 13.49
N PRO A 245 -1.05 -8.35 14.73
CA PRO A 245 -0.12 -9.41 15.13
C PRO A 245 -0.62 -10.83 14.90
N GLU A 246 -1.93 -11.05 14.81
CA GLU A 246 -2.56 -12.33 14.50
C GLU A 246 -2.06 -12.94 13.17
N CYS A 247 -1.65 -12.08 12.24
CA CYS A 247 -1.12 -12.51 10.95
C CYS A 247 0.25 -13.22 11.03
N LYS A 248 1.01 -13.04 12.10
CA LYS A 248 2.37 -13.60 12.24
C LYS A 248 2.38 -15.12 12.10
N GLU A 249 1.49 -15.77 12.82
CA GLU A 249 1.39 -17.24 12.78
C GLU A 249 0.95 -17.74 11.40
N PHE A 250 0.05 -17.01 10.76
CA PHE A 250 -0.41 -17.31 9.42
C PHE A 250 0.71 -17.22 8.39
N PHE A 251 1.46 -16.12 8.37
CA PHE A 251 2.59 -15.95 7.46
C PHE A 251 3.72 -16.95 7.72
N SER A 252 3.97 -17.33 8.99
CA SER A 252 4.98 -18.33 9.32
C SER A 252 4.64 -19.71 8.77
N LYS A 253 3.35 -20.09 8.74
CA LYS A 253 2.86 -21.33 8.14
C LYS A 253 2.87 -21.30 6.61
N ALA A 254 2.74 -20.12 6.01
CA ALA A 254 2.81 -19.92 4.57
C ALA A 254 4.28 -19.69 4.13
N MET A 255 5.11 -20.75 4.22
CA MET A 255 6.58 -20.69 4.00
C MET A 255 7.03 -19.96 2.75
N HIS A 256 6.24 -19.98 1.68
CA HIS A 256 6.56 -19.28 0.43
C HIS A 256 6.46 -17.76 0.55
N LEU A 257 5.52 -17.26 1.37
CA LEU A 257 5.41 -15.84 1.70
C LEU A 257 6.35 -15.44 2.83
N ALA A 258 6.56 -16.30 3.85
CA ALA A 258 7.40 -15.99 5.01
C ALA A 258 8.83 -15.60 4.63
N ARG A 259 9.44 -16.27 3.66
CA ARG A 259 10.80 -15.94 3.17
C ARG A 259 10.86 -14.58 2.45
N ARG A 260 9.74 -14.08 1.94
CA ARG A 260 9.64 -12.83 1.17
C ARG A 260 9.02 -11.68 1.97
N THR A 261 8.41 -11.96 3.13
CA THR A 261 7.63 -11.00 3.91
C THR A 261 8.26 -10.64 5.25
N MET A 262 9.59 -10.75 5.39
CA MET A 262 10.26 -10.17 6.56
C MET A 262 9.94 -8.69 6.64
N GLY A 263 9.04 -8.33 7.56
CA GLY A 263 8.39 -7.04 7.62
C GLY A 263 8.72 -6.24 8.86
N LEU A 264 8.15 -5.07 8.87
CA LEU A 264 8.19 -4.14 9.99
C LEU A 264 7.19 -4.60 11.04
N GLN A 265 7.60 -4.64 12.29
CA GLN A 265 6.77 -5.03 13.42
C GLN A 265 6.79 -3.95 14.48
N TYR A 266 5.60 -3.52 14.90
CA TYR A 266 5.45 -2.41 15.83
C TYR A 266 4.52 -2.79 16.99
N GLY A 267 4.94 -2.36 18.18
CA GLY A 267 4.12 -2.35 19.39
C GLY A 267 3.43 -1.00 19.59
N SER A 268 2.72 -0.87 20.71
CA SER A 268 2.22 0.41 21.16
C SER A 268 3.39 1.33 21.51
N MET A 269 3.16 2.64 21.44
CA MET A 269 4.16 3.62 21.87
C MET A 269 4.41 3.46 23.37
N GLU A 270 5.68 3.27 23.74
CA GLU A 270 6.07 3.15 25.14
C GLU A 270 6.10 4.53 25.81
N TYR A 271 5.83 4.54 27.13
CA TYR A 271 5.98 5.76 27.92
C TYR A 271 7.46 6.20 27.95
N GLY A 272 7.73 7.38 27.42
CA GLY A 272 9.07 7.91 27.28
C GLY A 272 9.09 9.30 26.64
N ILE A 273 10.25 9.76 26.24
CA ILE A 273 10.46 11.12 25.69
C ILE A 273 9.58 11.35 24.44
N GLU A 274 9.48 10.36 23.55
CA GLU A 274 8.67 10.46 22.32
C GLU A 274 7.17 10.57 22.64
N PHE A 275 6.69 9.76 23.60
CA PHE A 275 5.29 9.83 24.05
C PHE A 275 4.96 11.18 24.67
N ILE A 276 5.85 11.67 25.55
CA ILE A 276 5.67 12.99 26.21
C ILE A 276 5.68 14.11 25.16
N ALA A 277 6.58 14.05 24.17
CA ALA A 277 6.63 15.03 23.09
C ALA A 277 5.35 15.00 22.24
N PHE A 278 4.85 13.82 21.91
CA PHE A 278 3.58 13.65 21.23
C PHE A 278 2.40 14.25 22.01
N CYS A 279 2.30 13.93 23.30
CA CYS A 279 1.26 14.49 24.17
C CYS A 279 1.32 16.01 24.25
N LYS A 280 2.52 16.60 24.36
CA LYS A 280 2.68 18.07 24.39
C LYS A 280 2.15 18.73 23.12
N ILE A 281 2.38 18.14 21.94
CA ILE A 281 1.85 18.65 20.69
C ILE A 281 0.33 18.58 20.68
N ILE A 282 -0.27 17.44 21.05
CA ILE A 282 -1.73 17.29 21.07
C ILE A 282 -2.38 18.22 22.09
N PHE A 283 -1.81 18.32 23.29
CA PHE A 283 -2.38 19.18 24.35
C PHE A 283 -2.34 20.66 24.02
N GLN A 284 -1.40 21.11 23.19
CA GLN A 284 -1.36 22.49 22.70
C GLN A 284 -2.68 22.89 22.00
N TYR A 285 -3.32 21.96 21.27
CA TYR A 285 -4.55 22.22 20.50
C TYR A 285 -5.84 22.00 21.32
N GLN A 286 -5.74 21.76 22.63
CA GLN A 286 -6.93 21.60 23.47
C GLN A 286 -7.61 22.94 23.79
N TYR A 287 -6.92 24.06 23.61
CA TYR A 287 -7.44 25.42 23.85
C TYR A 287 -8.14 25.55 25.22
N MET A 288 -7.53 25.01 26.26
CA MET A 288 -8.06 25.05 27.61
C MET A 288 -7.56 26.30 28.35
N GLU A 289 -8.40 26.87 29.22
CA GLU A 289 -8.05 28.04 30.06
C GLU A 289 -6.92 27.71 31.06
N ARG A 290 -6.78 26.46 31.45
CA ARG A 290 -5.71 25.96 32.30
C ARG A 290 -5.08 24.73 31.67
N HIS A 291 -3.78 24.76 31.48
CA HIS A 291 -3.02 23.56 31.14
C HIS A 291 -3.00 22.62 32.35
N VAL A 292 -3.40 21.37 32.15
CA VAL A 292 -3.33 20.30 33.14
C VAL A 292 -1.92 19.72 33.19
#